data_bc7bbb4d16098c903e3b09363177444c
#
_entry.id   bc7bbb4d16098c903e3b09363177444c
#
_cell.length_a   1.000
_cell.length_b   1.000
_cell.length_c   1.000
_cell.angle_alpha   90.00
_cell.angle_beta   90.00
_cell.angle_gamma   90.00
#
_symmetry.space_group_name_H-M   'P 1'
#
loop_
_entity.id
_entity.type
_entity.pdbx_description
1 polymer ?
#
loop_
_entity_poly.entity_id
_entity_poly.type
_entity_poly.pdbx_seq_one_letter_code
_entity_poly.pdbx_strand_id
1 'polypeptide(L)'
;YMPTISLSNSVSFNILKANKFDIVKVFPPIRVWGTVGFIIAMWVTNLTGSKANGDQFYIAAMAAILLGVYSFTLPKCPPQRSISADSSILETLGLKAFKLFANYKMALFFIFSMFLGGALQLTNMYGDVYLDSFKEIPQYADSFVVKYSTIVMSISQVSETLFILAIPFFLKKFGI
;
A
#
# COMPACT_ATOMS: atom_id res chain seq x y z
N TYR A 1 7.16 5.29 6.85
CA TYR A 1 6.29 4.24 6.26
C TYR A 1 6.09 4.43 4.76
N MET A 2 5.62 5.61 4.30
CA MET A 2 5.38 5.85 2.85
C MET A 2 6.64 5.64 1.98
N PRO A 3 7.83 6.14 2.34
CA PRO A 3 9.04 5.87 1.57
C PRO A 3 9.39 4.39 1.43
N THR A 4 9.13 3.57 2.45
CA THR A 4 9.44 2.13 2.40
C THR A 4 8.59 1.38 1.39
N ILE A 5 7.33 1.75 1.20
CA ILE A 5 6.46 1.18 0.16
C ILE A 5 7.01 1.50 -1.23
N SER A 6 7.37 2.77 -1.47
CA SER A 6 7.92 3.21 -2.76
C SER A 6 9.24 2.52 -3.08
N LEU A 7 10.13 2.38 -2.08
CA LEU A 7 11.40 1.67 -2.23
C LEU A 7 11.18 0.18 -2.51
N SER A 8 10.28 -0.48 -1.79
CA SER A 8 9.94 -1.89 -2.00
C SER A 8 9.42 -2.13 -3.41
N ASN A 9 8.53 -1.27 -3.90
CA ASN A 9 8.04 -1.36 -5.28
C ASN A 9 9.17 -1.14 -6.29
N SER A 10 10.04 -0.15 -6.07
CA SER A 10 11.19 0.12 -6.95
C SER A 10 12.18 -1.05 -7.02
N VAL A 11 12.51 -1.65 -5.88
CA VAL A 11 13.37 -2.84 -5.81
C VAL A 11 12.71 -4.00 -6.56
N SER A 12 11.41 -4.24 -6.34
CA SER A 12 10.68 -5.30 -7.04
C SER A 12 10.71 -5.10 -8.55
N PHE A 13 10.46 -3.89 -9.04
CA PHE A 13 10.52 -3.59 -10.47
C PHE A 13 11.94 -3.79 -11.05
N ASN A 14 12.97 -3.38 -10.32
CA ASN A 14 14.36 -3.59 -10.77
C ASN A 14 14.71 -5.08 -10.88
N ILE A 15 14.32 -5.89 -9.89
CA ILE A 15 14.57 -7.33 -9.89
C ILE A 15 13.81 -8.00 -11.05
N LEU A 16 12.54 -7.69 -11.25
CA LEU A 16 11.74 -8.23 -12.33
C LEU A 16 12.32 -7.87 -13.70
N LYS A 17 12.72 -6.60 -13.88
CA LYS A 17 13.33 -6.13 -15.13
C LYS A 17 14.69 -6.79 -15.39
N ALA A 18 15.53 -6.94 -14.37
CA ALA A 18 16.83 -7.61 -14.49
C ALA A 18 16.70 -9.08 -14.93
N ASN A 19 15.65 -9.76 -14.44
CA ASN A 19 15.37 -11.14 -14.78
C ASN A 19 14.46 -11.31 -16.03
N LYS A 20 14.18 -10.22 -16.76
CA LYS A 20 13.35 -10.22 -17.99
C LYS A 20 11.93 -10.77 -17.80
N PHE A 21 11.38 -10.67 -16.59
CA PHE A 21 9.99 -11.03 -16.34
C PHE A 21 9.02 -9.97 -16.86
N ASP A 22 7.82 -10.43 -17.27
CA ASP A 22 6.71 -9.54 -17.62
C ASP A 22 6.17 -8.88 -16.34
N ILE A 23 6.49 -7.60 -16.15
CA ILE A 23 6.12 -6.83 -14.96
C ILE A 23 4.60 -6.82 -14.76
N VAL A 24 3.83 -6.68 -15.85
CA VAL A 24 2.37 -6.59 -15.78
C VAL A 24 1.73 -7.85 -15.22
N LYS A 25 2.32 -9.02 -15.52
CA LYS A 25 1.80 -10.31 -15.05
C LYS A 25 2.32 -10.70 -13.68
N VAL A 26 3.59 -10.41 -13.39
CA VAL A 26 4.28 -10.95 -12.20
C VAL A 26 4.20 -10.00 -11.00
N PHE A 27 4.13 -8.69 -11.23
CA PHE A 27 4.08 -7.73 -10.13
C PHE A 27 2.78 -7.80 -9.29
N PRO A 28 1.56 -7.95 -9.86
CA PRO A 28 0.34 -8.01 -9.06
C PRO A 28 0.35 -9.10 -7.98
N PRO A 29 0.71 -10.37 -8.25
CA PRO A 29 0.84 -11.39 -7.20
C PRO A 29 1.85 -11.03 -6.11
N ILE A 30 2.99 -10.40 -6.46
CA ILE A 30 3.98 -9.95 -5.48
C ILE A 30 3.38 -8.87 -4.57
N ARG A 31 2.67 -7.91 -5.15
CA ARG A 31 2.02 -6.81 -4.41
C ARG A 31 0.98 -7.32 -3.41
N VAL A 32 0.26 -8.40 -3.74
CA VAL A 32 -0.75 -9.02 -2.87
C VAL A 32 -0.18 -9.48 -1.52
N TRP A 33 1.06 -9.96 -1.48
CA TRP A 33 1.71 -10.35 -0.22
C TRP A 33 1.79 -9.20 0.79
N GLY A 34 1.94 -7.96 0.31
CA GLY A 34 1.87 -6.77 1.16
C GLY A 34 0.49 -6.61 1.82
N THR A 35 -0.59 -6.84 1.08
CA THR A 35 -1.96 -6.77 1.61
C THR A 35 -2.25 -7.92 2.58
N VAL A 36 -1.78 -9.13 2.27
CA VAL A 36 -1.88 -10.29 3.18
C VAL A 36 -1.19 -9.99 4.52
N GLY A 37 0.04 -9.44 4.48
CA GLY A 37 0.75 -9.03 5.70
C GLY A 37 -0.01 -7.97 6.50
N PHE A 38 -0.65 -7.02 5.82
CA PHE A 38 -1.49 -6.00 6.46
C PHE A 38 -2.72 -6.62 7.15
N ILE A 39 -3.43 -7.54 6.49
CA ILE A 39 -4.58 -8.25 7.08
C ILE A 39 -4.15 -9.04 8.32
N ILE A 40 -3.03 -9.76 8.25
CA ILE A 40 -2.50 -10.52 9.39
C ILE A 40 -2.19 -9.58 10.56
N ALA A 41 -1.54 -8.44 10.31
CA ALA A 41 -1.25 -7.45 11.34
C ALA A 41 -2.52 -6.89 11.99
N MET A 42 -3.55 -6.58 11.20
CA MET A 42 -4.86 -6.14 11.70
C MET A 42 -5.51 -7.20 12.61
N TRP A 43 -5.47 -8.46 12.21
CA TRP A 43 -6.06 -9.55 13.00
C TRP A 43 -5.27 -9.81 14.29
N VAL A 44 -3.95 -9.79 14.23
CA VAL A 44 -3.10 -9.95 15.43
C VAL A 44 -3.41 -8.85 16.44
N THR A 45 -3.43 -7.58 16.03
CA THR A 45 -3.72 -6.47 16.95
C THR A 45 -5.14 -6.52 17.51
N ASN A 46 -6.12 -6.99 16.75
CA ASN A 46 -7.49 -7.16 17.22
C ASN A 46 -7.62 -8.32 18.21
N LEU A 47 -7.07 -9.50 17.88
CA LEU A 47 -7.19 -10.72 18.71
C LEU A 47 -6.40 -10.61 20.00
N THR A 48 -5.27 -9.90 20.02
CA THR A 48 -4.49 -9.65 21.24
C THR A 48 -5.08 -8.56 22.12
N GLY A 49 -6.16 -7.88 21.68
CA GLY A 49 -6.74 -6.75 22.42
C GLY A 49 -5.84 -5.52 22.49
N SER A 50 -4.77 -5.47 21.70
CA SER A 50 -3.76 -4.42 21.72
C SER A 50 -4.17 -3.17 20.92
N LYS A 51 -5.40 -3.12 20.40
CA LYS A 51 -5.92 -2.08 19.49
C LYS A 51 -5.86 -0.66 20.10
N ALA A 52 -6.10 -0.54 21.42
CA ALA A 52 -6.13 0.75 22.13
C ALA A 52 -5.00 0.89 23.16
N ASN A 53 -4.08 -0.07 23.24
CA ASN A 53 -3.00 -0.11 24.22
C ASN A 53 -1.65 0.24 23.58
N GLY A 54 -0.68 0.60 24.43
CA GLY A 54 0.70 0.83 24.00
C GLY A 54 1.39 -0.41 23.41
N ASP A 55 0.86 -1.62 23.64
CA ASP A 55 1.41 -2.87 23.15
C ASP A 55 1.49 -2.95 21.62
N GLN A 56 0.60 -2.25 20.92
CA GLN A 56 0.67 -2.11 19.45
C GLN A 56 2.02 -1.56 18.97
N PHE A 57 2.65 -0.67 19.74
CA PHE A 57 3.96 -0.11 19.38
C PHE A 57 5.08 -1.14 19.53
N TYR A 58 4.99 -2.04 20.51
CA TYR A 58 5.96 -3.14 20.65
C TYR A 58 5.84 -4.13 19.50
N ILE A 59 4.62 -4.48 19.08
CA ILE A 59 4.36 -5.34 17.92
C ILE A 59 4.94 -4.67 16.65
N ALA A 60 4.67 -3.38 16.46
CA ALA A 60 5.20 -2.64 15.31
C ALA A 60 6.73 -2.54 15.33
N ALA A 61 7.33 -2.31 16.50
CA ALA A 61 8.79 -2.26 16.67
C ALA A 61 9.45 -3.60 16.33
N MET A 62 8.87 -4.71 16.80
CA MET A 62 9.36 -6.04 16.50
C MET A 62 9.29 -6.36 15.01
N ALA A 63 8.16 -6.02 14.36
CA ALA A 63 8.02 -6.16 12.91
C ALA A 63 9.03 -5.30 12.13
N ALA A 64 9.30 -4.07 12.60
CA ALA A 64 10.28 -3.18 11.98
C ALA A 64 11.71 -3.72 12.12
N ILE A 65 12.08 -4.30 13.27
CA ILE A 65 13.39 -4.95 13.47
C ILE A 65 13.54 -6.15 12.53
N LEU A 66 12.52 -7.01 12.44
CA LEU A 66 12.52 -8.14 11.52
C LEU A 66 12.68 -7.70 10.05
N LEU A 67 11.96 -6.65 9.65
CA LEU A 67 12.11 -6.06 8.33
C LEU A 67 13.52 -5.51 8.12
N GLY A 68 14.10 -4.84 9.11
CA GLY A 68 15.47 -4.33 9.08
C GLY A 68 16.48 -5.45 8.86
N VAL A 69 16.39 -6.54 9.62
CA VAL A 69 17.25 -7.71 9.45
C VAL A 69 17.06 -8.35 8.07
N TYR A 70 15.81 -8.52 7.64
CA TYR A 70 15.49 -9.06 6.32
C TYR A 70 16.04 -8.20 5.18
N SER A 71 16.12 -6.88 5.36
CA SER A 71 16.63 -5.97 4.32
C SER A 71 18.09 -6.28 3.91
N PHE A 72 18.90 -6.85 4.80
CA PHE A 72 20.28 -7.26 4.49
C PHE A 72 20.35 -8.48 3.56
N THR A 73 19.27 -9.24 3.44
CA THR A 73 19.20 -10.42 2.54
C THR A 73 18.77 -10.04 1.12
N LEU A 74 18.29 -8.80 0.92
CA LEU A 74 17.86 -8.35 -0.39
C LEU A 74 19.03 -8.20 -1.36
N PRO A 75 18.82 -8.53 -2.65
CA PRO A 75 19.85 -8.34 -3.66
C PRO A 75 20.23 -6.87 -3.81
N LYS A 76 21.51 -6.61 -4.05
CA LYS A 76 22.02 -5.26 -4.25
C LYS A 76 21.38 -4.64 -5.50
N CYS A 77 20.57 -3.61 -5.32
CA CYS A 77 19.99 -2.81 -6.39
C CYS A 77 20.70 -1.45 -6.42
N PRO A 78 21.81 -1.30 -7.16
CA PRO A 78 22.50 -0.02 -7.22
C PRO A 78 21.56 1.04 -7.83
N PRO A 79 21.51 2.25 -7.24
CA PRO A 79 20.72 3.33 -7.81
C PRO A 79 21.26 3.66 -9.20
N GLN A 80 20.40 3.59 -10.21
CA GLN A 80 20.74 4.03 -11.55
C GLN A 80 20.79 5.56 -11.54
N ARG A 81 21.95 6.11 -11.27
CA ARG A 81 22.22 7.54 -11.46
C ARG A 81 22.29 7.80 -12.97
N SER A 82 21.20 8.21 -13.57
CA SER A 82 21.19 8.87 -14.88
C SER A 82 21.56 10.36 -14.75
N ILE A 83 22.40 10.69 -13.78
CA ILE A 83 22.86 12.06 -13.57
C ILE A 83 24.08 12.23 -14.44
N SER A 84 23.91 12.70 -15.67
CA SER A 84 24.96 13.39 -16.39
C SER A 84 25.41 14.56 -15.51
N ALA A 85 26.71 14.88 -15.52
CA ALA A 85 27.32 15.93 -14.69
C ALA A 85 26.63 17.32 -14.81
N ASP A 86 25.83 17.52 -15.87
CA ASP A 86 25.06 18.74 -16.18
C ASP A 86 23.57 18.65 -15.83
N SER A 87 23.13 17.66 -15.01
CA SER A 87 21.73 17.59 -14.67
C SER A 87 21.30 18.77 -13.78
N SER A 88 20.34 19.56 -14.28
CA SER A 88 19.74 20.67 -13.55
C SER A 88 19.15 20.18 -12.23
N ILE A 89 19.20 21.00 -11.17
CA ILE A 89 18.55 20.76 -9.88
C ILE A 89 17.07 20.34 -10.06
N LEU A 90 16.39 20.90 -11.07
CA LEU A 90 15.03 20.55 -11.46
C LEU A 90 14.87 19.07 -11.92
N GLU A 91 15.90 18.50 -12.56
CA GLU A 91 15.91 17.06 -12.92
C GLU A 91 16.15 16.18 -11.72
N THR A 92 17.08 16.58 -10.87
CA THR A 92 17.43 15.84 -9.65
C THR A 92 16.25 15.77 -8.68
N LEU A 93 15.45 16.83 -8.60
CA LEU A 93 14.21 16.89 -7.80
C LEU A 93 13.00 16.24 -8.49
N GLY A 94 13.16 15.72 -9.72
CA GLY A 94 12.05 15.10 -10.45
C GLY A 94 10.97 16.08 -10.91
N LEU A 95 11.21 17.39 -10.84
CA LEU A 95 10.23 18.43 -11.19
C LEU A 95 9.86 18.41 -12.69
N LYS A 96 10.69 17.79 -13.54
CA LYS A 96 10.30 17.53 -14.93
C LYS A 96 9.03 16.67 -15.07
N ALA A 97 8.71 15.86 -14.05
CA ALA A 97 7.47 15.10 -14.06
C ALA A 97 6.22 15.99 -14.07
N PHE A 98 6.30 17.22 -13.53
CA PHE A 98 5.19 18.18 -13.61
C PHE A 98 4.86 18.59 -15.05
N LYS A 99 5.78 18.46 -16.00
CA LYS A 99 5.49 18.68 -17.43
C LYS A 99 4.44 17.71 -17.96
N LEU A 100 4.26 16.55 -17.32
CA LEU A 100 3.19 15.60 -17.67
C LEU A 100 1.78 16.19 -17.46
N PHE A 101 1.64 17.14 -16.51
CA PHE A 101 0.36 17.83 -16.29
C PHE A 101 -0.05 18.76 -17.45
N ALA A 102 0.86 19.09 -18.36
CA ALA A 102 0.52 19.80 -19.59
C ALA A 102 -0.36 18.95 -20.52
N ASN A 103 -0.33 17.62 -20.39
CA ASN A 103 -1.24 16.74 -21.09
C ASN A 103 -2.53 16.58 -20.28
N TYR A 104 -3.66 17.03 -20.81
CA TYR A 104 -4.97 17.01 -20.15
C TYR A 104 -5.36 15.62 -19.62
N LYS A 105 -5.14 14.56 -20.40
CA LYS A 105 -5.47 13.18 -19.98
C LYS A 105 -4.64 12.74 -18.79
N MET A 106 -3.35 13.08 -18.78
CA MET A 106 -2.45 12.76 -17.67
C MET A 106 -2.79 13.58 -16.43
N ALA A 107 -3.07 14.88 -16.60
CA ALA A 107 -3.50 15.74 -15.49
C ALA A 107 -4.78 15.21 -14.85
N LEU A 108 -5.78 14.86 -15.65
CA LEU A 108 -7.03 14.28 -15.17
C LEU A 108 -6.81 12.97 -14.42
N PHE A 109 -5.98 12.09 -14.96
CA PHE A 109 -5.61 10.82 -14.28
C PHE A 109 -4.97 11.07 -12.92
N PHE A 110 -4.02 12.02 -12.83
CA PHE A 110 -3.36 12.34 -11.55
C PHE A 110 -4.33 12.92 -10.53
N ILE A 111 -5.23 13.83 -10.96
CA ILE A 111 -6.24 14.43 -10.06
C ILE A 111 -7.18 13.36 -9.52
N PHE A 112 -7.72 12.48 -10.38
CA PHE A 112 -8.59 11.39 -9.93
C PHE A 112 -7.85 10.41 -9.01
N SER A 113 -6.61 10.05 -9.34
CA SER A 113 -5.79 9.17 -8.49
C SER A 113 -5.52 9.79 -7.12
N MET A 114 -5.30 11.11 -7.05
CA MET A 114 -5.10 11.84 -5.81
C MET A 114 -6.37 11.80 -4.94
N PHE A 115 -7.54 12.12 -5.51
CA PHE A 115 -8.80 12.09 -4.76
C PHE A 115 -9.18 10.68 -4.32
N LEU A 116 -9.01 9.69 -5.20
CA LEU A 116 -9.30 8.29 -4.87
C LEU A 116 -8.36 7.78 -3.78
N GLY A 117 -7.07 8.08 -3.86
CA GLY A 117 -6.09 7.73 -2.84
C GLY A 117 -6.37 8.42 -1.51
N GLY A 118 -6.78 9.69 -1.54
CA GLY A 118 -7.20 10.44 -0.35
C GLY A 118 -8.44 9.82 0.31
N ALA A 119 -9.47 9.50 -0.46
CA ALA A 119 -10.68 8.85 0.04
C ALA A 119 -10.38 7.48 0.65
N LEU A 120 -9.57 6.66 -0.03
CA LEU A 120 -9.13 5.36 0.49
C LEU A 120 -8.37 5.50 1.80
N GLN A 121 -7.45 6.47 1.89
CA GLN A 121 -6.67 6.70 3.10
C GLN A 121 -7.56 7.17 4.27
N LEU A 122 -8.52 8.05 4.05
CA LEU A 122 -9.49 8.47 5.06
C LEU A 122 -10.31 7.27 5.57
N THR A 123 -10.80 6.42 4.68
CA THR A 123 -11.53 5.22 5.06
C THR A 123 -10.66 4.27 5.89
N ASN A 124 -9.41 4.06 5.52
CA ASN A 124 -8.50 3.20 6.27
C ASN A 124 -8.12 3.78 7.65
N MET A 125 -8.05 5.11 7.79
CA MET A 125 -7.70 5.74 9.07
C MET A 125 -8.89 5.84 10.03
N TYR A 126 -10.06 6.19 9.52
CA TYR A 126 -11.21 6.53 10.36
C TYR A 126 -12.31 5.49 10.36
N GLY A 127 -12.35 4.55 9.40
CA GLY A 127 -13.42 3.58 9.28
C GLY A 127 -13.57 2.68 10.52
N ASP A 128 -12.47 2.23 11.08
CA ASP A 128 -12.46 1.40 12.28
C ASP A 128 -12.88 2.21 13.53
N VAL A 129 -12.36 3.43 13.67
CA VAL A 129 -12.73 4.35 14.76
C VAL A 129 -14.21 4.73 14.68
N TYR A 130 -14.70 4.97 13.47
CA TYR A 130 -16.12 5.25 13.24
C TYR A 130 -17.01 4.08 13.67
N LEU A 131 -16.67 2.84 13.32
CA LEU A 131 -17.41 1.67 13.78
C LEU A 131 -17.32 1.50 15.30
N ASP A 132 -16.17 1.78 15.89
CA ASP A 132 -15.97 1.69 17.35
C ASP A 132 -16.81 2.73 18.11
N SER A 133 -17.10 3.90 17.53
CA SER A 133 -17.95 4.91 18.18
C SER A 133 -19.38 4.42 18.47
N PHE A 134 -19.88 3.43 17.72
CA PHE A 134 -21.19 2.83 17.99
C PHE A 134 -21.21 1.92 19.23
N LYS A 135 -20.06 1.60 19.83
CA LYS A 135 -19.99 0.86 21.11
C LYS A 135 -20.65 1.64 22.27
N GLU A 136 -20.70 2.98 22.17
CA GLU A 136 -21.32 3.83 23.18
C GLU A 136 -22.86 3.78 23.12
N ILE A 137 -23.45 3.25 22.05
CA ILE A 137 -24.89 3.13 21.86
C ILE A 137 -25.33 1.73 22.26
N PRO A 138 -26.11 1.55 23.36
CA PRO A 138 -26.48 0.21 23.88
C PRO A 138 -27.16 -0.69 22.85
N GLN A 139 -27.89 -0.11 21.89
CA GLN A 139 -28.58 -0.85 20.84
C GLN A 139 -27.63 -1.55 19.85
N TYR A 140 -26.42 -1.02 19.65
CA TYR A 140 -25.47 -1.50 18.65
C TYR A 140 -24.21 -2.10 19.27
N ALA A 141 -23.99 -1.93 20.57
CA ALA A 141 -22.77 -2.38 21.28
C ALA A 141 -22.44 -3.86 21.09
N ASP A 142 -23.48 -4.73 21.09
CA ASP A 142 -23.34 -6.17 20.91
C ASP A 142 -23.40 -6.63 19.44
N SER A 143 -23.52 -5.71 18.49
CA SER A 143 -23.50 -6.05 17.07
C SER A 143 -22.15 -6.62 16.66
N PHE A 144 -22.18 -7.68 15.83
CA PHE A 144 -20.95 -8.30 15.28
C PHE A 144 -20.05 -7.27 14.58
N VAL A 145 -20.62 -6.33 13.86
CA VAL A 145 -19.89 -5.29 13.12
C VAL A 145 -19.13 -4.37 14.06
N VAL A 146 -19.75 -3.99 15.17
CA VAL A 146 -19.14 -3.09 16.17
C VAL A 146 -18.11 -3.83 17.01
N LYS A 147 -18.43 -5.06 17.43
CA LYS A 147 -17.53 -5.90 18.24
C LYS A 147 -16.25 -6.28 17.50
N TYR A 148 -16.35 -6.54 16.19
CA TYR A 148 -15.25 -6.96 15.34
C TYR A 148 -14.98 -5.98 14.19
N SER A 149 -15.02 -4.69 14.48
CA SER A 149 -14.88 -3.61 13.49
C SER A 149 -13.64 -3.78 12.61
N THR A 150 -12.50 -4.13 13.19
CA THR A 150 -11.25 -4.35 12.45
C THR A 150 -11.33 -5.55 11.49
N ILE A 151 -12.03 -6.63 11.87
CA ILE A 151 -12.25 -7.78 10.99
C ILE A 151 -13.17 -7.40 9.82
N VAL A 152 -14.21 -6.63 10.10
CA VAL A 152 -15.12 -6.11 9.06
C VAL A 152 -14.36 -5.21 8.09
N MET A 153 -13.49 -4.33 8.59
CA MET A 153 -12.64 -3.49 7.75
C MET A 153 -11.66 -4.31 6.89
N SER A 154 -11.22 -5.50 7.36
CA SER A 154 -10.36 -6.37 6.56
C SER A 154 -11.02 -6.92 5.30
N ILE A 155 -12.36 -6.95 5.23
CA ILE A 155 -13.11 -7.37 4.03
C ILE A 155 -12.79 -6.46 2.85
N SER A 156 -12.63 -5.15 3.09
CA SER A 156 -12.23 -4.20 2.04
C SER A 156 -10.86 -4.53 1.46
N GLN A 157 -9.94 -4.97 2.30
CA GLN A 157 -8.58 -5.37 1.90
C GLN A 157 -8.58 -6.67 1.09
N VAL A 158 -9.46 -7.63 1.45
CA VAL A 158 -9.67 -8.84 0.65
C VAL A 158 -10.21 -8.49 -0.73
N SER A 159 -11.20 -7.59 -0.79
CA SER A 159 -11.76 -7.10 -2.05
C SER A 159 -10.68 -6.41 -2.91
N GLU A 160 -9.88 -5.53 -2.32
CA GLU A 160 -8.74 -4.89 -3.00
C GLU A 160 -7.79 -5.93 -3.60
N THR A 161 -7.44 -6.96 -2.82
CA THR A 161 -6.59 -8.07 -3.28
C THR A 161 -7.14 -8.76 -4.52
N LEU A 162 -8.44 -9.09 -4.51
CA LEU A 162 -9.10 -9.73 -5.64
C LEU A 162 -9.07 -8.85 -6.90
N PHE A 163 -9.32 -7.55 -6.74
CA PHE A 163 -9.24 -6.62 -7.87
C PHE A 163 -7.82 -6.47 -8.41
N ILE A 164 -6.80 -6.41 -7.55
CA ILE A 164 -5.39 -6.37 -7.99
C ILE A 164 -5.03 -7.61 -8.81
N LEU A 165 -5.46 -8.80 -8.38
CA LEU A 165 -5.22 -10.04 -9.13
C LEU A 165 -6.00 -10.09 -10.44
N ALA A 166 -7.14 -9.41 -10.52
CA ALA A 166 -7.95 -9.34 -11.74
C ALA A 166 -7.39 -8.34 -12.78
N ILE A 167 -6.51 -7.40 -12.40
CA ILE A 167 -5.94 -6.39 -13.30
C ILE A 167 -5.38 -6.99 -14.60
N PRO A 168 -4.51 -8.02 -14.58
CA PRO A 168 -3.96 -8.59 -15.82
C PRO A 168 -5.02 -9.15 -16.76
N PHE A 169 -6.11 -9.69 -16.21
CA PHE A 169 -7.23 -10.19 -17.00
C PHE A 169 -7.96 -9.04 -17.72
N PHE A 170 -8.24 -7.95 -17.00
CA PHE A 170 -8.91 -6.78 -17.58
C PHE A 170 -8.04 -6.10 -18.64
N LEU A 171 -6.75 -5.93 -18.38
CA LEU A 171 -5.81 -5.35 -19.33
C LEU A 171 -5.74 -6.17 -20.63
N LYS A 172 -5.71 -7.51 -20.51
CA LYS A 172 -5.71 -8.39 -21.68
C LYS A 172 -7.02 -8.34 -22.47
N LYS A 173 -8.16 -8.22 -21.79
CA LYS A 173 -9.48 -8.27 -22.43
C LYS A 173 -9.88 -6.94 -23.08
N PHE A 174 -9.55 -5.82 -22.44
CA PHE A 174 -9.98 -4.49 -22.88
C PHE A 174 -8.90 -3.68 -23.61
N GLY A 175 -7.66 -4.20 -23.68
CA GLY A 175 -6.63 -3.65 -24.56
C GLY A 175 -6.15 -2.25 -24.14
N ILE A 176 -5.81 -2.06 -22.88
CA ILE A 176 -5.22 -0.80 -22.40
C ILE A 176 -3.70 -0.89 -22.50
#